data_3b5d5ea47829050cec8e0120ee47cbe2
#
_entry.id   3b5d5ea47829050cec8e0120ee47cbe2
#
_cell.length_a   1.000
_cell.length_b   1.000
_cell.length_c   1.000
_cell.angle_alpha   90.00
_cell.angle_beta   90.00
_cell.angle_gamma   90.00
#
_symmetry.space_group_name_H-M   'P 1'
#
loop_
_entity.id
_entity.type
_entity.pdbx_description
1 polymer ?
#
loop_
_entity_poly.entity_id
_entity_poly.type
_entity_poly.pdbx_seq_one_letter_code
_entity_poly.pdbx_strand_id
1 'polypeptide(L)'
;MTLGADWGVEAVIKLQSVDEHIKQLNGRYRSLMPSESAILTDYGQKILRYVVDRWPVDTGTSRDNWKITERPLGGDLGLRIYNSLTYVQYVHRAGTPKTAILWEPLIGQAWATYKDSLISELKAEVTKTQERLEPEVF
;
A
#
# COMPACT_ATOMS: atom_id res chain seq x y z
N MET A 1 -16.11 -0.64 20.90
CA MET A 1 -16.17 -1.88 20.13
C MET A 1 -14.85 -2.13 19.43
N THR A 2 -14.33 -3.28 19.61
CA THR A 2 -13.13 -3.68 18.88
C THR A 2 -13.54 -4.22 17.53
N LEU A 3 -13.12 -3.59 16.47
CA LEU A 3 -13.52 -3.98 15.13
C LEU A 3 -12.66 -5.09 14.53
N GLY A 4 -11.50 -5.36 15.14
CA GLY A 4 -10.52 -6.27 14.57
C GLY A 4 -11.03 -7.67 14.33
N ALA A 5 -11.76 -8.24 15.28
CA ALA A 5 -12.26 -9.61 15.16
C ALA A 5 -13.30 -9.77 14.05
N ASP A 6 -14.07 -8.71 13.78
CA ASP A 6 -15.17 -8.74 12.81
C ASP A 6 -14.76 -8.28 11.42
N TRP A 7 -13.55 -7.76 11.28
CA TRP A 7 -13.13 -7.06 10.06
C TRP A 7 -12.01 -7.78 9.30
N GLY A 8 -11.63 -8.98 9.74
CA GLY A 8 -10.56 -9.72 9.09
C GLY A 8 -9.20 -9.13 9.38
N VAL A 9 -8.42 -8.85 8.33
CA VAL A 9 -7.04 -8.40 8.46
C VAL A 9 -6.79 -7.12 7.68
N GLU A 10 -5.86 -6.33 8.19
CA GLU A 10 -5.47 -5.07 7.56
C GLU A 10 -3.98 -4.82 7.81
N ALA A 11 -3.31 -4.33 6.79
CA ALA A 11 -1.96 -3.79 6.94
C ALA A 11 -1.91 -2.41 6.31
N VAL A 12 -1.24 -1.49 6.96
CA VAL A 12 -1.00 -0.14 6.45
C VAL A 12 0.47 0.02 6.16
N ILE A 13 0.78 0.31 4.90
CA ILE A 13 2.15 0.56 4.45
C ILE A 13 2.33 2.07 4.40
N LYS A 14 3.16 2.60 5.29
CA LYS A 14 3.41 4.04 5.36
C LYS A 14 4.49 4.44 4.37
N LEU A 15 4.26 5.53 3.67
CA LEU A 15 5.21 6.11 2.71
C LEU A 15 5.80 7.40 3.28
N GLN A 16 6.37 7.29 4.47
CA GLN A 16 6.90 8.45 5.20
C GLN A 16 8.00 9.17 4.43
N SER A 17 8.86 8.45 3.73
CA SER A 17 9.94 9.07 2.96
C SER A 17 9.41 9.93 1.82
N VAL A 18 8.29 9.56 1.22
CA VAL A 18 7.63 10.35 0.17
C VAL A 18 6.99 11.59 0.77
N ASP A 19 6.29 11.44 1.89
CA ASP A 19 5.71 12.58 2.61
C ASP A 19 6.77 13.60 3.00
N GLU A 20 7.88 13.13 3.54
CA GLU A 20 9.00 14.02 3.91
C GLU A 20 9.61 14.72 2.69
N HIS A 21 9.69 14.02 1.56
CA HIS A 21 10.17 14.61 0.32
C HIS A 21 9.23 15.73 -0.16
N ILE A 22 7.92 15.49 -0.09
CA ILE A 22 6.91 16.52 -0.41
C ILE A 22 7.09 17.72 0.50
N LYS A 23 7.22 17.50 1.80
CA LYS A 23 7.40 18.57 2.78
C LYS A 23 8.67 19.38 2.50
N GLN A 24 9.76 18.71 2.19
CA GLN A 24 11.03 19.39 1.86
C GLN A 24 10.91 20.29 0.64
N LEU A 25 10.22 19.84 -0.39
CA LEU A 25 10.08 20.60 -1.63
C LEU A 25 9.00 21.68 -1.54
N ASN A 26 7.92 21.41 -0.82
CA ASN A 26 6.74 22.28 -0.78
C ASN A 26 6.67 23.16 0.48
N GLY A 27 7.51 22.90 1.46
CA GLY A 27 7.47 23.58 2.76
C GLY A 27 6.44 23.04 3.73
N ARG A 28 5.58 22.16 3.28
CA ARG A 28 4.53 21.54 4.09
C ARG A 28 4.08 20.25 3.43
N TYR A 29 3.36 19.43 4.19
CA TYR A 29 2.70 18.26 3.62
C TYR A 29 1.55 18.70 2.70
N ARG A 30 1.27 17.90 1.71
CA ARG A 30 0.12 18.07 0.83
C ARG A 30 -0.37 16.71 0.33
N SER A 31 -1.59 16.67 -0.15
CA SER A 31 -2.12 15.49 -0.83
C SER A 31 -1.42 15.28 -2.18
N LEU A 32 -1.45 14.05 -2.66
CA LEU A 32 -0.89 13.73 -3.96
C LEU A 32 -1.65 14.42 -5.09
N MET A 33 -0.91 14.87 -6.08
CA MET A 33 -1.46 15.32 -7.34
C MET A 33 -1.89 14.12 -8.19
N PRO A 34 -2.76 14.31 -9.20
CA PRO A 34 -3.28 13.19 -9.99
C PRO A 34 -2.21 12.29 -10.62
N SER A 35 -1.12 12.86 -11.13
CA SER A 35 -0.04 12.07 -11.72
C SER A 35 0.73 11.26 -10.68
N GLU A 36 0.87 11.79 -9.48
CA GLU A 36 1.51 11.11 -8.35
C GLU A 36 0.61 9.98 -7.83
N SER A 37 -0.67 10.27 -7.70
CA SER A 37 -1.67 9.30 -7.28
C SER A 37 -1.78 8.13 -8.25
N ALA A 38 -1.65 8.39 -9.55
CA ALA A 38 -1.66 7.35 -10.58
C ALA A 38 -0.50 6.35 -10.40
N ILE A 39 0.67 6.82 -10.04
CA ILE A 39 1.82 5.96 -9.75
C ILE A 39 1.53 5.10 -8.52
N LEU A 40 1.02 5.71 -7.47
CA LEU A 40 0.69 4.99 -6.24
C LEU A 40 -0.37 3.91 -6.49
N THR A 41 -1.41 4.24 -7.25
CA THR A 41 -2.46 3.29 -7.62
C THR A 41 -1.90 2.13 -8.44
N ASP A 42 -1.04 2.41 -9.41
CA ASP A 42 -0.43 1.38 -10.24
C ASP A 42 0.37 0.38 -9.41
N TYR A 43 1.23 0.87 -8.53
CA TYR A 43 1.98 0.00 -7.62
C TYR A 43 1.10 -0.70 -6.60
N GLY A 44 0.05 -0.04 -6.14
CA GLY A 44 -0.95 -0.66 -5.29
C GLY A 44 -1.58 -1.88 -5.95
N GLN A 45 -1.91 -1.79 -7.22
CA GLN A 45 -2.45 -2.92 -7.97
C GLN A 45 -1.41 -4.04 -8.17
N LYS A 46 -0.16 -3.70 -8.36
CA LYS A 46 0.92 -4.70 -8.44
C LYS A 46 1.10 -5.46 -7.12
N ILE A 47 1.05 -4.74 -6.01
CA ILE A 47 1.13 -5.34 -4.67
C ILE A 47 -0.08 -6.25 -4.44
N LEU A 48 -1.27 -5.77 -4.76
CA LEU A 48 -2.49 -6.55 -4.62
C LEU A 48 -2.41 -7.84 -5.44
N ARG A 49 -1.99 -7.75 -6.68
CA ARG A 49 -1.84 -8.91 -7.56
C ARG A 49 -0.82 -9.91 -7.02
N TYR A 50 0.29 -9.42 -6.47
CA TYR A 50 1.28 -10.30 -5.86
C TYR A 50 0.66 -11.14 -4.75
N VAL A 51 -0.15 -10.52 -3.90
CA VAL A 51 -0.83 -11.22 -2.80
C VAL A 51 -1.88 -12.19 -3.33
N VAL A 52 -2.73 -11.73 -4.25
CA VAL A 52 -3.81 -12.53 -4.83
C VAL A 52 -3.27 -13.76 -5.55
N ASP A 53 -2.21 -13.60 -6.35
CA ASP A 53 -1.64 -14.71 -7.12
C ASP A 53 -1.02 -15.80 -6.23
N ARG A 54 -0.62 -15.44 -5.02
CA ARG A 54 0.02 -16.35 -4.07
C ARG A 54 -0.90 -16.79 -2.95
N TRP A 55 -2.10 -16.25 -2.91
CA TRP A 55 -3.08 -16.62 -1.89
C TRP A 55 -3.67 -17.99 -2.22
N PRO A 56 -3.81 -18.89 -1.22
CA PRO A 56 -4.40 -20.20 -1.45
C PRO A 56 -5.82 -20.09 -2.01
N VAL A 57 -6.13 -20.90 -3.01
CA VAL A 57 -7.44 -20.94 -3.64
C VAL A 57 -8.14 -22.22 -3.22
N ASP A 58 -9.05 -22.10 -2.27
CA ASP A 58 -9.93 -23.21 -1.90
C ASP A 58 -11.27 -23.03 -2.61
N THR A 59 -11.97 -21.93 -2.26
CA THR A 59 -13.23 -21.58 -2.93
C THR A 59 -13.08 -20.32 -3.80
N GLY A 60 -11.95 -19.61 -3.67
CA GLY A 60 -11.73 -18.33 -4.31
C GLY A 60 -12.27 -17.13 -3.52
N THR A 61 -13.10 -17.37 -2.51
CA THR A 61 -13.77 -16.29 -1.77
C THR A 61 -12.78 -15.38 -1.05
N SER A 62 -11.83 -15.96 -0.29
CA SER A 62 -10.87 -15.13 0.45
C SER A 62 -9.89 -14.43 -0.48
N ARG A 63 -9.46 -15.10 -1.55
CA ARG A 63 -8.59 -14.49 -2.56
C ARG A 63 -9.24 -13.28 -3.20
N ASP A 64 -10.51 -13.39 -3.55
CA ASP A 64 -11.22 -12.35 -4.29
C ASP A 64 -11.64 -11.17 -3.41
N ASN A 65 -11.46 -11.28 -2.10
CA ASN A 65 -11.79 -10.22 -1.15
C ASN A 65 -10.58 -9.39 -0.70
N TRP A 66 -9.40 -9.64 -1.24
CA TRP A 66 -8.27 -8.75 -1.00
C TRP A 66 -8.48 -7.43 -1.71
N LYS A 67 -8.29 -6.34 -0.98
CA LYS A 67 -8.49 -4.97 -1.47
C LYS A 67 -7.28 -4.12 -1.09
N ILE A 68 -7.02 -3.11 -1.89
CA ILE A 68 -6.00 -2.12 -1.58
C ILE A 68 -6.54 -0.73 -1.88
N THR A 69 -6.25 0.21 -1.00
CA THR A 69 -6.62 1.63 -1.17
C THR A 69 -5.44 2.50 -0.78
N GLU A 70 -5.34 3.66 -1.40
CA GLU A 70 -4.36 4.65 -0.98
C GLU A 70 -4.89 5.47 0.20
N ARG A 71 -3.97 6.00 0.99
CA ARG A 71 -4.26 6.93 2.08
C ARG A 71 -3.55 8.25 1.77
N PRO A 72 -4.18 9.11 0.98
CA PRO A 72 -3.50 10.30 0.44
C PRO A 72 -3.52 11.51 1.35
N LEU A 73 -3.65 11.33 2.65
CA LEU A 73 -3.66 12.45 3.59
C LEU A 73 -2.24 12.96 3.82
N GLY A 74 -2.05 14.27 3.66
CA GLY A 74 -0.75 14.90 3.88
C GLY A 74 -0.20 14.59 5.28
N GLY A 75 1.05 14.13 5.33
CA GLY A 75 1.70 13.71 6.57
C GLY A 75 1.39 12.28 6.99
N ASP A 76 0.57 11.57 6.23
CA ASP A 76 0.18 10.18 6.56
C ASP A 76 -0.07 9.37 5.29
N LEU A 77 0.73 9.62 4.28
CA LEU A 77 0.61 8.93 3.01
C LEU A 77 0.92 7.44 3.16
N GLY A 78 0.09 6.60 2.57
CA GLY A 78 0.30 5.16 2.62
C GLY A 78 -0.64 4.38 1.74
N LEU A 79 -0.46 3.07 1.79
CA LEU A 79 -1.34 2.09 1.18
C LEU A 79 -1.97 1.26 2.28
N ARG A 80 -3.25 1.01 2.17
CA ARG A 80 -3.96 0.10 3.06
C ARG A 80 -4.35 -1.13 2.27
N ILE A 81 -3.85 -2.30 2.66
CA ILE A 81 -4.26 -3.58 2.08
C ILE A 81 -5.04 -4.36 3.13
N TYR A 82 -6.19 -4.89 2.74
CA TYR A 82 -7.10 -5.50 3.70
C TYR A 82 -7.96 -6.59 3.07
N ASN A 83 -8.48 -7.44 3.95
CA ASN A 83 -9.47 -8.45 3.58
C ASN A 83 -10.49 -8.50 4.72
N SER A 84 -11.74 -8.28 4.40
CA SER A 84 -12.80 -8.18 5.40
C SER A 84 -13.28 -9.53 5.93
N LEU A 85 -12.84 -10.63 5.34
CA LEU A 85 -13.25 -11.97 5.80
C LEU A 85 -12.47 -12.35 7.05
N THR A 86 -13.17 -12.66 8.13
CA THR A 86 -12.56 -12.90 9.44
C THR A 86 -11.63 -14.10 9.46
N TYR A 87 -11.91 -15.13 8.66
CA TYR A 87 -11.10 -16.35 8.68
C TYR A 87 -9.74 -16.20 7.97
N VAL A 88 -9.51 -15.10 7.24
CA VAL A 88 -8.25 -14.87 6.51
C VAL A 88 -7.06 -14.85 7.45
N GLN A 89 -7.24 -14.35 8.67
CA GLN A 89 -6.18 -14.29 9.67
C GLN A 89 -5.67 -15.69 10.08
N TYR A 90 -6.45 -16.74 9.83
CA TYR A 90 -6.11 -18.12 10.18
C TYR A 90 -5.61 -18.95 9.00
N VAL A 91 -5.51 -18.36 7.81
CA VAL A 91 -5.00 -19.07 6.63
C VAL A 91 -3.50 -19.25 6.76
N HIS A 92 -3.04 -20.47 6.59
CA HIS A 92 -1.65 -20.85 6.74
C HIS A 92 -1.02 -21.18 5.40
N ARG A 93 0.29 -20.99 5.32
CA ARG A 93 1.06 -21.44 4.17
C ARG A 93 1.04 -22.98 4.15
N ALA A 94 0.85 -23.58 2.98
CA ALA A 94 0.90 -25.02 2.81
C ALA A 94 2.23 -25.59 3.29
N GLY A 95 2.18 -26.68 4.07
CA GLY A 95 3.37 -27.34 4.58
C GLY A 95 4.01 -26.71 5.81
N THR A 96 3.42 -25.62 6.34
CA THR A 96 3.93 -24.97 7.56
C THR A 96 3.06 -25.28 8.78
N PRO A 97 3.59 -25.10 10.00
CA PRO A 97 2.78 -25.23 11.20
C PRO A 97 1.58 -24.28 11.20
N LYS A 98 0.52 -24.63 11.91
CA LYS A 98 -0.68 -23.80 12.02
C LYS A 98 -0.41 -22.42 12.64
N THR A 99 0.71 -22.25 13.31
CA THR A 99 1.13 -20.94 13.85
C THR A 99 1.74 -20.02 12.80
N ALA A 100 2.09 -20.55 11.64
CA ALA A 100 2.71 -19.79 10.55
C ALA A 100 1.64 -19.22 9.63
N ILE A 101 1.03 -18.13 10.07
CA ILE A 101 -0.01 -17.42 9.34
C ILE A 101 0.56 -16.79 8.08
N LEU A 102 -0.19 -16.84 6.98
CA LEU A 102 0.30 -16.46 5.65
C LEU A 102 0.24 -14.95 5.37
N TRP A 103 -0.78 -14.26 5.87
CA TRP A 103 -1.10 -12.93 5.33
C TRP A 103 -0.02 -11.86 5.62
N GLU A 104 0.53 -11.81 6.83
CA GLU A 104 1.54 -10.81 7.16
C GLU A 104 2.83 -10.99 6.35
N PRO A 105 3.47 -12.18 6.35
CA PRO A 105 4.68 -12.34 5.58
C PRO A 105 4.47 -12.18 4.08
N LEU A 106 3.30 -12.53 3.57
CA LEU A 106 2.99 -12.37 2.14
C LEU A 106 2.89 -10.90 1.76
N ILE A 107 2.22 -10.08 2.57
CA ILE A 107 2.17 -8.64 2.35
C ILE A 107 3.57 -8.02 2.45
N GLY A 108 4.36 -8.47 3.44
CA GLY A 108 5.75 -8.03 3.58
C GLY A 108 6.59 -8.34 2.36
N GLN A 109 6.44 -9.52 1.77
CA GLN A 109 7.14 -9.92 0.55
C GLN A 109 6.71 -9.08 -0.64
N ALA A 110 5.41 -8.82 -0.78
CA ALA A 110 4.89 -7.96 -1.84
C ALA A 110 5.48 -6.55 -1.73
N TRP A 111 5.48 -6.01 -0.53
CA TRP A 111 6.06 -4.68 -0.29
C TRP A 111 7.56 -4.65 -0.59
N ALA A 112 8.32 -5.63 -0.11
CA ALA A 112 9.75 -5.71 -0.37
C ALA A 112 10.07 -5.78 -1.87
N THR A 113 9.19 -6.42 -2.65
CA THR A 113 9.37 -6.55 -4.11
C THR A 113 9.25 -5.20 -4.82
N TYR A 114 8.31 -4.36 -4.41
CA TYR A 114 7.97 -3.13 -5.15
C TYR A 114 8.43 -1.83 -4.47
N LYS A 115 8.86 -1.90 -3.23
CA LYS A 115 9.17 -0.74 -2.39
C LYS A 115 10.10 0.26 -3.05
N ASP A 116 11.26 -0.18 -3.50
CA ASP A 116 12.30 0.73 -3.99
C ASP A 116 11.85 1.42 -5.28
N SER A 117 11.22 0.67 -6.18
CA SER A 117 10.71 1.23 -7.44
C SER A 117 9.59 2.23 -7.19
N LEU A 118 8.65 1.90 -6.32
CA LEU A 118 7.54 2.80 -5.99
C LEU A 118 8.05 4.11 -5.39
N ILE A 119 8.90 4.02 -4.38
CA ILE A 119 9.42 5.21 -3.69
C ILE A 119 10.23 6.08 -4.66
N SER A 120 11.07 5.47 -5.47
CA SER A 120 11.89 6.17 -6.45
C SER A 120 11.05 6.90 -7.50
N GLU A 121 10.09 6.20 -8.11
CA GLU A 121 9.22 6.80 -9.14
C GLU A 121 8.34 7.89 -8.56
N LEU A 122 7.78 7.66 -7.37
CA LEU A 122 6.88 8.61 -6.75
C LEU A 122 7.62 9.88 -6.35
N LYS A 123 8.82 9.75 -5.78
CA LYS A 123 9.66 10.93 -5.47
C LYS A 123 10.04 11.71 -6.72
N ALA A 124 10.36 11.02 -7.81
CA ALA A 124 10.70 11.69 -9.08
C ALA A 124 9.48 12.46 -9.61
N GLU A 125 8.29 11.90 -9.52
CA GLU A 125 7.08 12.59 -9.95
C GLU A 125 6.73 13.76 -9.03
N VAL A 126 6.93 13.62 -7.73
CA VAL A 126 6.76 14.71 -6.75
C VAL A 126 7.66 15.88 -7.12
N THR A 127 8.91 15.62 -7.45
CA THR A 127 9.85 16.66 -7.87
C THR A 127 9.37 17.38 -9.13
N LYS A 128 8.90 16.62 -10.13
CA LYS A 128 8.36 17.19 -11.37
C LYS A 128 7.13 18.06 -11.13
N THR A 129 6.19 17.57 -10.34
CA THR A 129 4.94 18.29 -10.09
C THR A 129 5.20 19.52 -9.26
N GLN A 130 6.13 19.45 -8.32
CA GLN A 130 6.51 20.61 -7.51
C GLN A 130 7.13 21.71 -8.36
N GLU A 131 7.98 21.36 -9.32
CA GLU A 131 8.56 22.32 -10.26
C GLU A 131 7.50 23.04 -11.07
N ARG A 132 6.43 22.31 -11.47
CA ARG A 132 5.30 22.90 -12.20
C ARG A 132 4.44 23.81 -11.32
N LEU A 133 4.40 23.53 -10.00
CA LEU A 133 3.60 24.29 -9.05
C LEU A 133 4.30 25.56 -8.58
N GLU A 134 5.61 25.65 -8.74
CA GLU A 134 6.36 26.84 -8.34
C GLU A 134 5.91 28.02 -9.16
N PRO A 135 5.59 29.17 -8.54
CA PRO A 135 5.27 30.36 -9.29
C PRO A 135 6.48 30.85 -10.04
N GLU A 136 6.25 31.35 -11.25
CA GLU A 136 7.31 32.00 -11.99
C GLU A 136 7.79 33.21 -11.20
N VAL A 137 9.10 33.39 -11.17
CA VAL A 137 9.74 34.53 -10.50
C VAL A 137 10.10 35.57 -11.53
N PHE A 138 9.62 36.74 -11.33
CA PHE A 138 9.88 37.87 -12.23
C PHE A 138 10.73 38.91 -11.59
#